data_423b3527eba7f4841a3ae54250489ccd
#
_entry.id   423b3527eba7f4841a3ae54250489ccd
#
_cell.length_a   1.000
_cell.length_b   1.000
_cell.length_c   1.000
_cell.angle_alpha   90.00
_cell.angle_beta   90.00
_cell.angle_gamma   90.00
#
_symmetry.space_group_name_H-M   'P 1'
#
loop_
_entity.id
_entity.type
_entity.pdbx_description
1 polymer ?
#
loop_
_entity_poly.entity_id
_entity_poly.type
_entity_poly.pdbx_seq_one_letter_code
_entity_poly.pdbx_strand_id
1 'polypeptide(L)'
;MKKVVFFLFSLFFFCYSVYAENFDITGEYVSLYNMNEDILLYSKNDTKKTSIASLTKMMTTLVAIEEIDDLDKIVTIKERDFEGTVGYSKAGFKVGDKVTYRDLLYGIILPSGADAVNAVVNNTLGYDKFIKKMNETAKKIGMNDTSYANPVGKDDENNYSTSNDLAKLLKYALKNETFKTIFTTKNYKTSNGLNLESTVNRYENILNTNEIKGAKSGFTKDAGRCLASITTLNNVDYLLVVINSSTTSPYNAVKDTITIYDYYNNNYGYKNIINDDTFIKEIPVDFSKE
;
A
#
# COMPACT_ATOMS: atom_id res chain seq x y z
N MET A 1 44.37 38.18 38.98
CA MET A 1 43.61 36.95 39.24
C MET A 1 42.34 36.95 38.36
N LYS A 2 42.35 36.18 37.26
CA LYS A 2 41.16 36.09 36.37
C LYS A 2 40.25 34.98 36.90
N LYS A 3 39.03 35.36 37.25
CA LYS A 3 37.97 34.38 37.62
C LYS A 3 37.43 33.75 36.36
N VAL A 4 37.64 32.42 36.20
CA VAL A 4 37.01 31.61 35.15
C VAL A 4 35.66 31.18 35.71
N VAL A 5 34.56 31.64 35.06
CA VAL A 5 33.21 31.20 35.36
C VAL A 5 32.93 30.00 34.46
N PHE A 6 32.83 28.81 35.05
CA PHE A 6 32.35 27.62 34.36
C PHE A 6 30.82 27.66 34.27
N PHE A 7 30.31 27.75 33.04
CA PHE A 7 28.87 27.60 32.77
C PHE A 7 28.62 26.08 32.54
N LEU A 8 28.03 25.44 33.52
CA LEU A 8 27.54 24.06 33.37
C LEU A 8 26.21 24.13 32.59
N PHE A 9 26.26 23.75 31.30
CA PHE A 9 25.08 23.51 30.50
C PHE A 9 24.53 22.12 30.89
N SER A 10 23.52 22.07 31.75
CA SER A 10 22.75 20.88 32.04
C SER A 10 21.85 20.57 30.84
N LEU A 11 22.27 19.63 29.96
CA LEU A 11 21.42 19.03 28.96
C LEU A 11 20.39 18.15 29.67
N PHE A 12 19.19 18.67 29.89
CA PHE A 12 18.05 17.82 30.22
C PHE A 12 17.67 17.02 28.99
N PHE A 13 18.13 15.77 28.90
CA PHE A 13 17.55 14.77 28.04
C PHE A 13 16.16 14.44 28.59
N PHE A 14 15.11 15.06 28.03
CA PHE A 14 13.76 14.54 28.17
C PHE A 14 13.69 13.22 27.41
N CYS A 15 13.89 12.12 28.13
CA CYS A 15 13.58 10.80 27.64
C CYS A 15 12.04 10.71 27.59
N TYR A 16 11.44 11.06 26.46
CA TYR A 16 10.06 10.67 26.19
C TYR A 16 10.07 9.15 26.09
N SER A 17 9.51 8.48 27.08
CA SER A 17 9.17 7.07 26.96
C SER A 17 8.09 6.97 25.89
N VAL A 18 8.51 6.67 24.65
CA VAL A 18 7.58 6.25 23.60
C VAL A 18 7.07 4.89 24.08
N TYR A 19 5.89 4.87 24.70
CA TYR A 19 5.20 3.61 24.94
C TYR A 19 4.92 3.01 23.57
N ALA A 20 5.60 1.91 23.23
CA ALA A 20 5.28 1.14 22.05
C ALA A 20 3.84 0.64 22.21
N GLU A 21 2.94 1.15 21.39
CA GLU A 21 1.56 0.68 21.36
C GLU A 21 1.58 -0.82 21.03
N ASN A 22 0.91 -1.61 21.85
CA ASN A 22 0.85 -3.05 21.63
C ASN A 22 -0.58 -3.39 21.20
N PHE A 23 -0.76 -3.62 19.90
CA PHE A 23 -2.04 -4.05 19.35
C PHE A 23 -2.22 -5.56 19.48
N ASP A 24 -3.42 -6.00 19.85
CA ASP A 24 -3.82 -7.41 19.77
C ASP A 24 -4.13 -7.77 18.30
N ILE A 25 -3.05 -7.98 17.55
CA ILE A 25 -3.07 -8.31 16.13
C ILE A 25 -2.25 -9.57 15.86
N THR A 26 -2.65 -10.30 14.83
CA THR A 26 -1.96 -11.52 14.40
C THR A 26 -0.85 -11.25 13.38
N GLY A 27 -0.87 -10.09 12.72
CA GLY A 27 0.15 -9.68 11.76
C GLY A 27 1.54 -9.56 12.38
N GLU A 28 2.55 -10.13 11.71
CA GLU A 28 3.92 -10.17 12.21
C GLU A 28 4.79 -9.01 11.70
N TYR A 29 4.49 -8.49 10.51
CA TYR A 29 5.25 -7.41 9.90
C TYR A 29 4.30 -6.27 9.56
N VAL A 30 4.46 -5.14 10.23
CA VAL A 30 3.50 -4.03 10.15
C VAL A 30 4.23 -2.70 9.97
N SER A 31 3.68 -1.84 9.12
CA SER A 31 4.09 -0.44 8.97
C SER A 31 2.86 0.44 8.80
N LEU A 32 2.63 1.35 9.72
CA LEU A 32 1.60 2.40 9.63
C LEU A 32 2.24 3.78 9.47
N TYR A 33 1.80 4.50 8.47
CA TYR A 33 2.25 5.86 8.21
C TYR A 33 1.11 6.88 8.26
N ASN A 34 1.39 8.05 8.82
CA ASN A 34 0.68 9.28 8.51
C ASN A 34 1.23 9.82 7.18
N MET A 35 0.38 9.88 6.16
CA MET A 35 0.76 10.29 4.81
C MET A 35 0.89 11.81 4.66
N ASN A 36 0.21 12.60 5.50
CA ASN A 36 0.24 14.05 5.45
C ASN A 36 1.60 14.59 5.91
N GLU A 37 2.20 13.93 6.90
CA GLU A 37 3.49 14.33 7.51
C GLU A 37 4.65 13.41 7.11
N ASP A 38 4.35 12.32 6.41
CA ASP A 38 5.29 11.25 6.03
C ASP A 38 6.00 10.60 7.23
N ILE A 39 5.28 10.43 8.34
CA ILE A 39 5.79 9.89 9.61
C ILE A 39 5.35 8.44 9.80
N LEU A 40 6.30 7.57 10.17
CA LEU A 40 6.03 6.21 10.64
C LEU A 40 5.44 6.28 12.06
N LEU A 41 4.16 5.93 12.21
CA LEU A 41 3.45 5.98 13.49
C LEU A 41 3.56 4.69 14.30
N TYR A 42 3.52 3.55 13.61
CA TYR A 42 3.65 2.24 14.24
C TYR A 42 4.42 1.28 13.35
N SER A 43 5.29 0.49 13.97
CA SER A 43 5.99 -0.58 13.26
C SER A 43 6.13 -1.83 14.12
N LYS A 44 6.10 -2.98 13.45
CA LYS A 44 6.40 -4.29 14.02
C LYS A 44 7.19 -5.07 12.99
N ASN A 45 8.45 -5.38 13.27
CA ASN A 45 9.36 -6.09 12.36
C ASN A 45 9.39 -5.53 10.92
N ASP A 46 9.19 -4.24 10.74
CA ASP A 46 8.92 -3.57 9.48
C ASP A 46 10.05 -3.63 8.43
N THR A 47 11.27 -3.91 8.86
CA THR A 47 12.47 -4.07 8.02
C THR A 47 12.86 -5.54 7.76
N LYS A 48 12.14 -6.50 8.31
CA LYS A 48 12.40 -7.92 8.07
C LYS A 48 11.84 -8.39 6.74
N LYS A 49 12.66 -9.07 5.94
CA LYS A 49 12.28 -9.67 4.65
C LYS A 49 11.32 -10.82 4.87
N THR A 50 10.27 -10.86 4.06
CA THR A 50 9.27 -11.93 4.09
C THR A 50 8.61 -12.09 2.73
N SER A 51 7.98 -13.24 2.48
CA SER A 51 7.08 -13.42 1.35
C SER A 51 5.90 -12.46 1.44
N ILE A 52 5.46 -11.92 0.31
CA ILE A 52 4.48 -10.83 0.26
C ILE A 52 3.22 -11.18 -0.55
N ALA A 53 3.16 -12.40 -1.05
CA ALA A 53 2.03 -12.88 -1.85
C ALA A 53 1.63 -11.86 -2.94
N SER A 54 0.33 -11.71 -3.16
CA SER A 54 -0.23 -10.80 -4.17
C SER A 54 -0.06 -9.31 -3.90
N LEU A 55 0.61 -8.89 -2.81
CA LEU A 55 1.03 -7.49 -2.67
C LEU A 55 2.06 -7.12 -3.76
N THR A 56 2.78 -8.10 -4.31
CA THR A 56 3.60 -8.00 -5.54
C THR A 56 2.87 -7.29 -6.68
N LYS A 57 1.55 -7.50 -6.81
CA LYS A 57 0.74 -6.94 -7.89
C LYS A 57 0.61 -5.41 -7.86
N MET A 58 0.93 -4.76 -6.74
CA MET A 58 1.04 -3.31 -6.69
C MET A 58 2.20 -2.82 -7.57
N MET A 59 3.37 -3.48 -7.48
CA MET A 59 4.52 -3.18 -8.35
C MET A 59 4.21 -3.53 -9.81
N THR A 60 3.57 -4.67 -10.05
CA THR A 60 3.16 -5.08 -11.40
C THR A 60 2.25 -4.04 -12.05
N THR A 61 1.26 -3.54 -11.31
CA THR A 61 0.34 -2.50 -11.80
C THR A 61 1.05 -1.19 -12.07
N LEU A 62 1.95 -0.76 -11.16
CA LEU A 62 2.73 0.46 -11.33
C LEU A 62 3.61 0.40 -12.59
N VAL A 63 4.38 -0.68 -12.76
CA VAL A 63 5.23 -0.89 -13.93
C VAL A 63 4.39 -0.93 -15.21
N ALA A 64 3.24 -1.62 -15.18
CA ALA A 64 2.36 -1.67 -16.34
C ALA A 64 1.84 -0.27 -16.74
N ILE A 65 1.45 0.56 -15.77
CA ILE A 65 1.01 1.95 -16.03
C ILE A 65 2.16 2.79 -16.61
N GLU A 66 3.39 2.60 -16.14
CA GLU A 66 4.56 3.35 -16.63
C GLU A 66 5.01 2.91 -18.04
N GLU A 67 4.69 1.68 -18.47
CA GLU A 67 5.14 1.11 -19.76
C GLU A 67 4.06 1.09 -20.84
N ILE A 68 2.81 1.39 -20.52
CA ILE A 68 1.68 1.37 -21.48
C ILE A 68 1.27 2.79 -21.81
N ASP A 69 1.52 3.21 -23.06
CA ASP A 69 1.18 4.56 -23.53
C ASP A 69 -0.33 4.78 -23.66
N ASP A 70 -1.09 3.74 -24.06
CA ASP A 70 -2.54 3.79 -24.25
C ASP A 70 -3.24 2.68 -23.48
N LEU A 71 -3.84 3.03 -22.35
CA LEU A 71 -4.56 2.10 -21.48
C LEU A 71 -5.89 1.63 -22.09
N ASP A 72 -6.42 2.32 -23.08
CA ASP A 72 -7.69 1.97 -23.72
C ASP A 72 -7.47 1.11 -24.98
N LYS A 73 -6.21 0.81 -25.32
CA LYS A 73 -5.85 -0.13 -26.37
C LYS A 73 -6.35 -1.54 -26.02
N ILE A 74 -6.98 -2.17 -27.04
CA ILE A 74 -7.56 -3.51 -26.91
C ILE A 74 -6.49 -4.59 -26.93
N VAL A 75 -6.59 -5.52 -25.99
CA VAL A 75 -5.81 -6.76 -25.88
C VAL A 75 -6.75 -7.94 -26.04
N THR A 76 -6.32 -8.98 -26.75
CA THR A 76 -7.04 -10.25 -26.84
C THR A 76 -6.42 -11.24 -25.88
N ILE A 77 -7.22 -11.78 -24.97
CA ILE A 77 -6.82 -12.80 -23.99
C ILE A 77 -6.49 -14.11 -24.73
N LYS A 78 -5.34 -14.69 -24.42
CA LYS A 78 -4.83 -15.90 -25.05
C LYS A 78 -4.68 -17.03 -24.02
N GLU A 79 -4.60 -18.26 -24.50
CA GLU A 79 -4.42 -19.44 -23.66
C GLU A 79 -3.17 -19.35 -22.77
N ARG A 80 -2.06 -18.82 -23.31
CA ARG A 80 -0.80 -18.59 -22.57
C ARG A 80 -0.98 -17.67 -21.34
N ASP A 81 -2.00 -16.83 -21.32
CA ASP A 81 -2.24 -15.90 -20.19
C ASP A 81 -2.78 -16.65 -18.95
N PHE A 82 -3.15 -17.90 -19.10
CA PHE A 82 -3.55 -18.80 -18.01
C PHE A 82 -2.42 -19.72 -17.54
N GLU A 83 -1.28 -19.72 -18.18
CA GLU A 83 -0.15 -20.56 -17.79
C GLU A 83 0.30 -20.25 -16.36
N GLY A 84 0.48 -21.31 -15.55
CA GLY A 84 0.91 -21.17 -14.15
C GLY A 84 -0.05 -20.42 -13.23
N THR A 85 -1.33 -20.24 -13.61
CA THR A 85 -2.35 -19.58 -12.77
C THR A 85 -3.17 -20.54 -11.92
N VAL A 86 -2.92 -21.85 -12.01
CA VAL A 86 -3.61 -22.86 -11.19
C VAL A 86 -3.33 -22.61 -9.72
N GLY A 87 -4.38 -22.58 -8.90
CA GLY A 87 -4.28 -22.29 -7.46
C GLY A 87 -4.21 -20.81 -7.10
N TYR A 88 -4.14 -19.89 -8.07
CA TYR A 88 -4.14 -18.46 -7.85
C TYR A 88 -5.49 -17.82 -8.24
N SER A 89 -5.79 -16.66 -7.62
CA SER A 89 -6.98 -15.87 -7.97
C SER A 89 -6.93 -15.46 -9.45
N LYS A 90 -8.09 -15.46 -10.08
CA LYS A 90 -8.29 -15.02 -11.46
C LYS A 90 -9.30 -13.88 -11.51
N ALA A 91 -9.13 -12.98 -12.47
CA ALA A 91 -10.09 -11.91 -12.73
C ALA A 91 -11.37 -12.46 -13.35
N GLY A 92 -11.28 -13.55 -14.10
CA GLY A 92 -12.42 -14.19 -14.73
C GLY A 92 -12.51 -13.95 -16.24
N PHE A 93 -11.47 -13.40 -16.84
CA PHE A 93 -11.35 -13.32 -18.29
C PHE A 93 -11.34 -14.72 -18.95
N LYS A 94 -11.73 -14.77 -20.21
CA LYS A 94 -11.76 -16.00 -21.00
C LYS A 94 -10.89 -15.86 -22.24
N VAL A 95 -10.37 -16.98 -22.73
CA VAL A 95 -9.66 -17.01 -24.02
C VAL A 95 -10.56 -16.44 -25.13
N GLY A 96 -10.02 -15.51 -25.89
CA GLY A 96 -10.74 -14.81 -26.95
C GLY A 96 -11.41 -13.50 -26.52
N ASP A 97 -11.51 -13.22 -25.22
CA ASP A 97 -12.02 -11.93 -24.75
C ASP A 97 -11.17 -10.77 -25.31
N LYS A 98 -11.84 -9.72 -25.75
CA LYS A 98 -11.23 -8.47 -26.15
C LYS A 98 -11.50 -7.45 -25.06
N VAL A 99 -10.45 -6.99 -24.40
CA VAL A 99 -10.50 -6.09 -23.25
C VAL A 99 -9.42 -5.02 -23.39
N THR A 100 -9.55 -3.91 -22.66
CA THR A 100 -8.51 -2.88 -22.66
C THR A 100 -7.41 -3.22 -21.64
N TYR A 101 -6.24 -2.59 -21.77
CA TYR A 101 -5.24 -2.65 -20.70
C TYR A 101 -5.79 -2.13 -19.37
N ARG A 102 -6.63 -1.09 -19.41
CA ARG A 102 -7.33 -0.58 -18.24
C ARG A 102 -8.14 -1.66 -17.53
N ASP A 103 -8.92 -2.46 -18.27
CA ASP A 103 -9.67 -3.60 -17.73
C ASP A 103 -8.75 -4.61 -17.03
N LEU A 104 -7.59 -4.89 -17.65
CA LEU A 104 -6.59 -5.80 -17.08
C LEU A 104 -5.99 -5.25 -15.78
N LEU A 105 -5.69 -3.95 -15.69
CA LEU A 105 -5.16 -3.33 -14.47
C LEU A 105 -6.17 -3.42 -13.33
N TYR A 106 -7.46 -3.16 -13.58
CA TYR A 106 -8.51 -3.41 -12.62
C TYR A 106 -8.60 -4.91 -12.25
N GLY A 107 -8.46 -5.81 -13.22
CA GLY A 107 -8.38 -7.25 -12.99
C GLY A 107 -7.21 -7.69 -12.12
N ILE A 108 -6.08 -6.99 -12.18
CA ILE A 108 -4.91 -7.25 -11.32
C ILE A 108 -5.18 -6.83 -9.88
N ILE A 109 -5.72 -5.64 -9.67
CA ILE A 109 -5.85 -5.08 -8.30
C ILE A 109 -7.10 -5.62 -7.59
N LEU A 110 -8.28 -5.52 -8.17
CA LEU A 110 -9.54 -5.80 -7.49
C LEU A 110 -9.67 -7.29 -7.10
N PRO A 111 -9.85 -8.22 -8.07
CA PRO A 111 -9.97 -9.65 -7.76
C PRO A 111 -8.61 -10.35 -7.58
N SER A 112 -7.49 -9.60 -7.72
CA SER A 112 -6.14 -10.18 -7.63
C SER A 112 -5.80 -11.17 -8.77
N GLY A 113 -6.28 -10.92 -10.00
CA GLY A 113 -6.21 -11.84 -11.13
C GLY A 113 -4.80 -12.12 -11.62
N ALA A 114 -4.38 -13.40 -11.58
CA ALA A 114 -3.12 -13.85 -12.16
C ALA A 114 -3.19 -13.93 -13.69
N ASP A 115 -4.36 -14.24 -14.25
CA ASP A 115 -4.69 -14.19 -15.67
C ASP A 115 -4.48 -12.77 -16.24
N ALA A 116 -4.98 -11.76 -15.55
CA ALA A 116 -4.79 -10.36 -15.91
C ALA A 116 -3.31 -9.93 -15.86
N VAL A 117 -2.56 -10.38 -14.85
CA VAL A 117 -1.11 -10.15 -14.76
C VAL A 117 -0.40 -10.71 -15.98
N ASN A 118 -0.63 -12.00 -16.29
CA ASN A 118 0.03 -12.64 -17.41
C ASN A 118 -0.35 -11.96 -18.75
N ALA A 119 -1.62 -11.57 -18.92
CA ALA A 119 -2.06 -10.88 -20.12
C ALA A 119 -1.33 -9.53 -20.30
N VAL A 120 -1.15 -8.75 -19.24
CA VAL A 120 -0.38 -7.50 -19.28
C VAL A 120 1.08 -7.79 -19.61
N VAL A 121 1.72 -8.70 -18.87
CA VAL A 121 3.15 -9.02 -19.03
C VAL A 121 3.45 -9.53 -20.44
N ASN A 122 2.62 -10.46 -20.96
CA ASN A 122 2.79 -11.08 -22.28
C ASN A 122 2.56 -10.10 -23.45
N ASN A 123 1.77 -9.05 -23.25
CA ASN A 123 1.44 -8.10 -24.31
C ASN A 123 2.20 -6.76 -24.18
N THR A 124 3.11 -6.64 -23.20
CA THR A 124 4.02 -5.49 -23.02
C THR A 124 5.47 -5.94 -23.18
N LEU A 125 6.23 -5.99 -22.10
CA LEU A 125 7.68 -6.25 -22.10
C LEU A 125 8.05 -7.74 -22.27
N GLY A 126 7.12 -8.66 -21.99
CA GLY A 126 7.41 -10.06 -21.78
C GLY A 126 8.01 -10.33 -20.38
N TYR A 127 8.04 -11.62 -19.97
CA TYR A 127 8.27 -12.02 -18.59
C TYR A 127 9.59 -11.49 -18.00
N ASP A 128 10.72 -11.80 -18.62
CA ASP A 128 12.04 -11.49 -18.06
C ASP A 128 12.30 -9.98 -17.99
N LYS A 129 11.92 -9.24 -19.04
CA LYS A 129 12.08 -7.79 -19.07
C LYS A 129 11.15 -7.10 -18.07
N PHE A 130 9.96 -7.66 -17.87
CA PHE A 130 9.01 -7.11 -16.90
C PHE A 130 9.52 -7.25 -15.46
N ILE A 131 10.04 -8.44 -15.09
CA ILE A 131 10.67 -8.65 -13.78
C ILE A 131 11.89 -7.75 -13.60
N LYS A 132 12.73 -7.62 -14.60
CA LYS A 132 13.87 -6.70 -14.58
C LYS A 132 13.39 -5.28 -14.27
N LYS A 133 12.34 -4.82 -14.95
CA LYS A 133 11.77 -3.48 -14.74
C LYS A 133 11.18 -3.32 -13.34
N MET A 134 10.49 -4.34 -12.80
CA MET A 134 10.01 -4.33 -11.40
C MET A 134 11.14 -4.09 -10.41
N ASN A 135 12.28 -4.78 -10.57
CA ASN A 135 13.43 -4.63 -9.69
C ASN A 135 14.15 -3.29 -9.88
N GLU A 136 14.25 -2.78 -11.12
CA GLU A 136 14.79 -1.44 -11.40
C GLU A 136 13.91 -0.36 -10.75
N THR A 137 12.58 -0.49 -10.85
CA THR A 137 11.64 0.43 -10.21
C THR A 137 11.75 0.34 -8.68
N ALA A 138 11.83 -0.86 -8.10
CA ALA A 138 12.06 -1.02 -6.66
C ALA A 138 13.31 -0.28 -6.18
N LYS A 139 14.42 -0.45 -6.89
CA LYS A 139 15.67 0.26 -6.60
C LYS A 139 15.52 1.78 -6.73
N LYS A 140 14.87 2.26 -7.79
CA LYS A 140 14.61 3.69 -8.04
C LYS A 140 13.86 4.36 -6.90
N ILE A 141 12.89 3.68 -6.30
CA ILE A 141 12.06 4.21 -5.21
C ILE A 141 12.60 3.90 -3.81
N GLY A 142 13.77 3.29 -3.70
CA GLY A 142 14.47 3.03 -2.44
C GLY A 142 13.96 1.82 -1.65
N MET A 143 13.40 0.81 -2.34
CA MET A 143 13.03 -0.49 -1.76
C MET A 143 14.26 -1.40 -1.69
N ASN A 144 15.16 -1.13 -0.76
CA ASN A 144 16.49 -1.76 -0.72
C ASN A 144 16.46 -3.22 -0.22
N ASP A 145 15.38 -3.63 0.45
CA ASP A 145 15.19 -4.97 0.99
C ASP A 145 14.11 -5.76 0.23
N THR A 146 13.96 -5.46 -1.08
CA THR A 146 12.94 -6.04 -1.95
C THR A 146 13.58 -6.69 -3.17
N SER A 147 13.06 -7.85 -3.55
CA SER A 147 13.36 -8.54 -4.80
C SER A 147 12.09 -9.14 -5.39
N TYR A 148 11.94 -9.04 -6.69
CA TYR A 148 10.85 -9.65 -7.45
C TYR A 148 11.40 -10.72 -8.39
N ALA A 149 10.92 -11.97 -8.22
CA ALA A 149 11.22 -13.10 -9.09
C ALA A 149 10.05 -13.44 -10.03
N ASN A 150 8.86 -12.94 -9.71
CA ASN A 150 7.69 -13.11 -10.55
C ASN A 150 6.69 -11.95 -10.37
N PRO A 151 5.82 -11.67 -11.36
CA PRO A 151 4.90 -10.53 -11.30
C PRO A 151 3.58 -10.84 -10.60
N VAL A 152 3.35 -12.10 -10.17
CA VAL A 152 2.08 -12.56 -9.59
C VAL A 152 2.11 -12.58 -8.06
N GLY A 153 3.28 -12.78 -7.46
CA GLY A 153 3.45 -12.97 -6.03
C GLY A 153 3.33 -14.44 -5.62
N LYS A 154 3.90 -15.34 -6.43
CA LYS A 154 4.12 -16.74 -6.05
C LYS A 154 5.23 -16.83 -5.02
N ASP A 155 5.13 -17.79 -4.11
CA ASP A 155 6.21 -18.08 -3.17
C ASP A 155 7.46 -18.49 -3.95
N ASP A 156 8.56 -17.80 -3.67
CA ASP A 156 9.89 -17.98 -4.25
C ASP A 156 10.90 -17.30 -3.31
N GLU A 157 12.03 -17.94 -3.05
CA GLU A 157 13.06 -17.39 -2.15
C GLU A 157 13.61 -16.03 -2.60
N ASN A 158 13.50 -15.71 -3.90
CA ASN A 158 13.91 -14.44 -4.49
C ASN A 158 12.75 -13.47 -4.70
N ASN A 159 11.53 -13.81 -4.21
CA ASN A 159 10.35 -12.92 -4.27
C ASN A 159 9.93 -12.49 -2.86
N TYR A 160 10.57 -11.45 -2.35
CA TYR A 160 10.37 -10.96 -0.99
C TYR A 160 10.36 -9.42 -0.93
N SER A 161 9.84 -8.91 0.17
CA SER A 161 9.91 -7.49 0.53
C SER A 161 9.82 -7.34 2.05
N THR A 162 9.71 -6.08 2.50
CA THR A 162 9.41 -5.70 3.88
C THR A 162 8.13 -4.86 3.92
N SER A 163 7.45 -4.77 5.05
CA SER A 163 6.27 -3.91 5.17
C SER A 163 6.63 -2.44 4.96
N ASN A 164 7.83 -2.02 5.35
CA ASN A 164 8.34 -0.68 5.11
C ASN A 164 8.58 -0.40 3.62
N ASP A 165 9.20 -1.32 2.89
CA ASP A 165 9.43 -1.14 1.44
C ASP A 165 8.10 -1.15 0.66
N LEU A 166 7.14 -1.99 1.04
CA LEU A 166 5.80 -1.96 0.44
C LEU A 166 5.06 -0.65 0.75
N ALA A 167 5.28 -0.04 1.92
CA ALA A 167 4.76 1.30 2.21
C ALA A 167 5.39 2.36 1.30
N LYS A 168 6.72 2.31 1.04
CA LYS A 168 7.38 3.19 0.06
C LYS A 168 6.80 3.01 -1.35
N LEU A 169 6.60 1.75 -1.77
CA LEU A 169 5.95 1.45 -3.05
C LEU A 169 4.59 2.11 -3.14
N LEU A 170 3.74 1.90 -2.15
CA LEU A 170 2.37 2.40 -2.19
C LEU A 170 2.34 3.93 -2.14
N LYS A 171 3.18 4.58 -1.31
CA LYS A 171 3.34 6.04 -1.31
C LYS A 171 3.74 6.60 -2.68
N TYR A 172 4.69 5.92 -3.35
CA TYR A 172 5.13 6.33 -4.69
C TYR A 172 4.02 6.13 -5.72
N ALA A 173 3.38 4.96 -5.73
CA ALA A 173 2.36 4.59 -6.69
C ALA A 173 1.10 5.47 -6.59
N LEU A 174 0.71 5.88 -5.38
CA LEU A 174 -0.45 6.75 -5.13
C LEU A 174 -0.28 8.18 -5.69
N LYS A 175 0.93 8.59 -6.06
CA LYS A 175 1.17 9.87 -6.78
C LYS A 175 0.71 9.79 -8.24
N ASN A 176 0.54 8.59 -8.78
CA ASN A 176 -0.03 8.38 -10.10
C ASN A 176 -1.55 8.27 -9.98
N GLU A 177 -2.29 9.21 -10.58
CA GLU A 177 -3.76 9.27 -10.47
C GLU A 177 -4.45 8.03 -11.04
N THR A 178 -3.89 7.40 -12.07
CA THR A 178 -4.44 6.13 -12.61
C THR A 178 -4.31 5.00 -11.61
N PHE A 179 -3.12 4.85 -11.00
CA PHE A 179 -2.91 3.85 -9.95
C PHE A 179 -3.83 4.10 -8.76
N LYS A 180 -3.91 5.34 -8.29
CA LYS A 180 -4.74 5.74 -7.16
C LYS A 180 -6.22 5.42 -7.43
N THR A 181 -6.73 5.77 -8.60
CA THR A 181 -8.10 5.48 -9.01
C THR A 181 -8.38 3.98 -9.00
N ILE A 182 -7.50 3.16 -9.59
CA ILE A 182 -7.66 1.69 -9.61
C ILE A 182 -7.60 1.13 -8.19
N PHE A 183 -6.65 1.58 -7.38
CA PHE A 183 -6.42 1.07 -6.03
C PHE A 183 -7.58 1.38 -5.07
N THR A 184 -8.28 2.50 -5.27
CA THR A 184 -9.42 2.93 -4.44
C THR A 184 -10.77 2.48 -4.97
N THR A 185 -10.82 1.85 -6.15
CA THR A 185 -12.07 1.35 -6.73
C THR A 185 -12.54 0.08 -6.03
N LYS A 186 -13.79 0.05 -5.60
CA LYS A 186 -14.43 -1.12 -4.98
C LYS A 186 -14.99 -2.08 -6.02
N ASN A 187 -15.67 -1.56 -7.04
CA ASN A 187 -16.32 -2.32 -8.11
C ASN A 187 -16.03 -1.67 -9.47
N TYR A 188 -15.78 -2.48 -10.48
CA TYR A 188 -15.52 -2.03 -11.84
C TYR A 188 -16.18 -2.96 -12.86
N LYS A 189 -16.82 -2.39 -13.88
CA LYS A 189 -17.36 -3.15 -15.01
C LYS A 189 -16.44 -2.96 -16.21
N THR A 190 -15.87 -4.06 -16.69
CA THR A 190 -14.95 -4.05 -17.85
C THR A 190 -15.69 -3.74 -19.16
N SER A 191 -14.93 -3.38 -20.19
CA SER A 191 -15.45 -3.10 -21.54
C SER A 191 -16.21 -4.28 -22.16
N ASN A 192 -15.84 -5.52 -21.81
CA ASN A 192 -16.56 -6.74 -22.24
C ASN A 192 -17.70 -7.16 -21.28
N GLY A 193 -18.01 -6.32 -20.28
CA GLY A 193 -19.14 -6.51 -19.38
C GLY A 193 -18.90 -7.38 -18.16
N LEU A 194 -17.64 -7.81 -17.88
CA LEU A 194 -17.29 -8.55 -16.68
C LEU A 194 -17.33 -7.61 -15.45
N ASN A 195 -17.96 -8.04 -14.36
CA ASN A 195 -17.95 -7.30 -13.10
C ASN A 195 -16.77 -7.75 -12.24
N LEU A 196 -15.90 -6.82 -11.89
CA LEU A 196 -14.76 -7.01 -11.01
C LEU A 196 -15.04 -6.37 -9.66
N GLU A 197 -14.69 -7.05 -8.58
CA GLU A 197 -14.89 -6.58 -7.22
C GLU A 197 -13.60 -6.70 -6.41
N SER A 198 -13.31 -5.67 -5.60
CA SER A 198 -12.20 -5.70 -4.66
C SER A 198 -12.39 -6.82 -3.64
N THR A 199 -11.30 -7.57 -3.38
CA THR A 199 -11.32 -8.67 -2.40
C THR A 199 -11.71 -8.20 -0.99
N VAL A 200 -11.41 -6.95 -0.62
CA VAL A 200 -11.77 -6.38 0.69
C VAL A 200 -13.24 -5.99 0.73
N ASN A 201 -13.79 -5.47 -0.36
CA ASN A 201 -15.19 -5.11 -0.45
C ASN A 201 -16.14 -6.29 -0.21
N ARG A 202 -15.73 -7.51 -0.62
CA ARG A 202 -16.50 -8.74 -0.36
C ARG A 202 -16.71 -9.02 1.14
N TYR A 203 -15.90 -8.43 2.00
CA TYR A 203 -16.00 -8.61 3.45
C TYR A 203 -16.82 -7.53 4.15
N GLU A 204 -17.34 -6.54 3.43
CA GLU A 204 -18.07 -5.39 3.99
C GLU A 204 -19.29 -5.81 4.83
N ASN A 205 -20.00 -6.86 4.43
CA ASN A 205 -21.13 -7.40 5.17
C ASN A 205 -20.76 -8.20 6.42
N ILE A 206 -19.48 -8.54 6.59
CA ILE A 206 -18.97 -9.38 7.69
C ILE A 206 -18.12 -8.53 8.66
N LEU A 207 -17.38 -7.60 8.11
CA LEU A 207 -16.49 -6.68 8.82
C LEU A 207 -16.82 -5.27 8.36
N ASN A 208 -16.82 -4.31 9.27
CA ASN A 208 -16.96 -2.90 8.90
C ASN A 208 -15.70 -2.43 8.15
N THR A 209 -15.68 -2.61 6.83
CA THR A 209 -14.57 -2.20 5.96
C THR A 209 -14.78 -0.83 5.31
N ASN A 210 -15.85 -0.11 5.70
CA ASN A 210 -16.24 1.16 5.06
C ASN A 210 -15.16 2.23 5.11
N GLU A 211 -14.35 2.22 6.16
CA GLU A 211 -13.24 3.15 6.34
C GLU A 211 -12.04 2.83 5.44
N ILE A 212 -11.92 1.61 4.90
CA ILE A 212 -10.84 1.25 4.00
C ILE A 212 -11.13 1.81 2.61
N LYS A 213 -10.47 2.91 2.24
CA LYS A 213 -10.69 3.60 0.96
C LYS A 213 -10.11 2.85 -0.23
N GLY A 214 -8.99 2.16 -0.01
CA GLY A 214 -8.33 1.37 -1.05
C GLY A 214 -7.49 0.28 -0.42
N ALA A 215 -7.39 -0.88 -1.07
CA ALA A 215 -6.60 -1.98 -0.55
C ALA A 215 -6.17 -2.99 -1.60
N LYS A 216 -5.07 -3.67 -1.30
CA LYS A 216 -4.63 -4.90 -1.98
C LYS A 216 -4.41 -6.00 -0.96
N SER A 217 -5.10 -7.11 -1.11
CA SER A 217 -4.92 -8.31 -0.28
C SER A 217 -3.94 -9.30 -0.91
N GLY A 218 -3.36 -10.15 -0.08
CA GLY A 218 -2.51 -11.25 -0.49
C GLY A 218 -2.67 -12.47 0.42
N PHE A 219 -2.44 -13.64 -0.15
CA PHE A 219 -2.34 -14.87 0.61
C PHE A 219 -1.50 -15.90 -0.15
N THR A 220 -0.53 -16.46 0.52
CA THR A 220 0.14 -17.72 0.18
C THR A 220 0.44 -18.45 1.49
N LYS A 221 0.97 -19.67 1.40
CA LYS A 221 1.34 -20.44 2.59
C LYS A 221 2.47 -19.75 3.36
N ASP A 222 3.46 -19.22 2.65
CA ASP A 222 4.66 -18.64 3.24
C ASP A 222 4.43 -17.18 3.71
N ALA A 223 3.61 -16.43 2.95
CA ALA A 223 3.30 -15.04 3.29
C ALA A 223 2.23 -14.87 4.38
N GLY A 224 1.43 -15.91 4.68
CA GLY A 224 0.24 -15.76 5.51
C GLY A 224 -0.80 -14.83 4.85
N ARG A 225 -1.69 -14.25 5.66
CA ARG A 225 -2.65 -13.23 5.17
C ARG A 225 -1.97 -11.86 5.16
N CYS A 226 -2.13 -11.13 4.06
CA CYS A 226 -1.51 -9.83 3.85
C CYS A 226 -2.55 -8.80 3.41
N LEU A 227 -2.36 -7.56 3.85
CA LEU A 227 -3.13 -6.41 3.38
C LEU A 227 -2.25 -5.16 3.32
N ALA A 228 -2.28 -4.46 2.20
CA ALA A 228 -1.83 -3.09 2.09
C ALA A 228 -3.06 -2.21 1.84
N SER A 229 -3.23 -1.14 2.61
CA SER A 229 -4.45 -0.33 2.60
C SER A 229 -4.18 1.15 2.85
N ILE A 230 -5.14 1.98 2.45
CA ILE A 230 -5.19 3.41 2.76
C ILE A 230 -6.56 3.79 3.30
N THR A 231 -6.57 4.81 4.15
CA THR A 231 -7.79 5.42 4.68
C THR A 231 -7.58 6.90 4.99
N THR A 232 -8.67 7.62 5.28
CA THR A 232 -8.61 8.96 5.88
C THR A 232 -9.52 8.97 7.09
N LEU A 233 -8.97 9.22 8.26
CA LEU A 233 -9.67 9.28 9.53
C LEU A 233 -9.34 10.62 10.21
N ASN A 234 -10.35 11.37 10.66
CA ASN A 234 -10.17 12.67 11.33
C ASN A 234 -9.24 13.63 10.55
N ASN A 235 -9.38 13.70 9.21
CA ASN A 235 -8.56 14.49 8.29
C ASN A 235 -7.08 14.08 8.21
N VAL A 236 -6.72 12.88 8.68
CA VAL A 236 -5.40 12.28 8.53
C VAL A 236 -5.47 11.15 7.52
N ASP A 237 -4.59 11.19 6.52
CA ASP A 237 -4.43 10.11 5.56
C ASP A 237 -3.45 9.08 6.11
N TYR A 238 -3.92 7.83 6.27
CA TYR A 238 -3.13 6.72 6.75
C TYR A 238 -2.84 5.71 5.65
N LEU A 239 -1.64 5.16 5.69
CA LEU A 239 -1.23 4.00 4.90
C LEU A 239 -0.77 2.91 5.85
N LEU A 240 -1.35 1.71 5.71
CA LEU A 240 -1.03 0.56 6.54
C LEU A 240 -0.70 -0.66 5.69
N VAL A 241 0.42 -1.30 6.01
CA VAL A 241 0.80 -2.60 5.47
C VAL A 241 0.89 -3.60 6.61
N VAL A 242 0.12 -4.69 6.50
CA VAL A 242 0.13 -5.83 7.41
C VAL A 242 0.47 -7.09 6.63
N ILE A 243 1.49 -7.84 7.08
CA ILE A 243 1.94 -9.08 6.43
C ILE A 243 2.02 -10.19 7.47
N ASN A 244 1.77 -11.39 7.01
CA ASN A 244 1.81 -12.61 7.82
C ASN A 244 0.84 -12.59 9.01
N SER A 245 -0.39 -12.13 8.76
CA SER A 245 -1.48 -12.38 9.69
C SER A 245 -1.88 -13.85 9.67
N SER A 246 -2.38 -14.34 10.80
CA SER A 246 -2.79 -15.73 10.99
C SER A 246 -3.71 -16.24 9.89
N THR A 247 -3.52 -17.49 9.50
CA THR A 247 -4.33 -18.16 8.46
C THR A 247 -5.57 -18.85 9.01
N THR A 248 -5.83 -18.77 10.32
CA THR A 248 -7.01 -19.37 10.99
C THR A 248 -8.34 -18.80 10.50
N SER A 249 -8.31 -17.59 9.94
CA SER A 249 -9.46 -16.96 9.29
C SER A 249 -9.03 -16.22 8.00
N PRO A 250 -9.86 -16.23 6.94
CA PRO A 250 -9.58 -15.43 5.74
C PRO A 250 -9.57 -13.92 6.00
N TYR A 251 -10.11 -13.48 7.11
CA TYR A 251 -10.33 -12.08 7.45
C TYR A 251 -9.24 -11.47 8.33
N ASN A 252 -8.26 -12.27 8.83
CA ASN A 252 -7.35 -11.80 9.88
C ASN A 252 -6.56 -10.55 9.49
N ALA A 253 -5.98 -10.47 8.29
CA ALA A 253 -5.28 -9.25 7.88
C ALA A 253 -6.19 -8.01 7.82
N VAL A 254 -7.48 -8.19 7.48
CA VAL A 254 -8.47 -7.10 7.49
C VAL A 254 -8.85 -6.73 8.92
N LYS A 255 -9.02 -7.73 9.82
CA LYS A 255 -9.28 -7.48 11.25
C LYS A 255 -8.12 -6.73 11.90
N ASP A 256 -6.88 -7.18 11.67
CA ASP A 256 -5.69 -6.51 12.18
C ASP A 256 -5.63 -5.04 11.70
N THR A 257 -5.97 -4.81 10.43
CA THR A 257 -6.04 -3.47 9.85
C THR A 257 -7.11 -2.59 10.51
N ILE A 258 -8.32 -3.13 10.70
CA ILE A 258 -9.43 -2.40 11.35
C ILE A 258 -9.04 -2.08 12.82
N THR A 259 -8.48 -3.04 13.55
CA THR A 259 -8.02 -2.83 14.94
C THR A 259 -7.06 -1.63 15.06
N ILE A 260 -6.10 -1.53 14.13
CA ILE A 260 -5.14 -0.42 14.12
C ILE A 260 -5.84 0.89 13.72
N TYR A 261 -6.66 0.88 12.67
CA TYR A 261 -7.37 2.08 12.21
C TYR A 261 -8.36 2.61 13.25
N ASP A 262 -9.13 1.74 13.91
CA ASP A 262 -10.05 2.12 14.99
C ASP A 262 -9.32 2.80 16.15
N TYR A 263 -8.15 2.27 16.52
CA TYR A 263 -7.34 2.91 17.56
C TYR A 263 -6.93 4.33 17.18
N TYR A 264 -6.41 4.52 15.95
CA TYR A 264 -5.98 5.85 15.49
C TYR A 264 -7.17 6.79 15.27
N ASN A 265 -8.31 6.28 14.80
CA ASN A 265 -9.54 7.05 14.66
C ASN A 265 -10.05 7.59 16.00
N ASN A 266 -9.93 6.80 17.06
CA ASN A 266 -10.43 7.17 18.39
C ASN A 266 -9.46 8.04 19.20
N ASN A 267 -8.16 8.01 18.89
CA ASN A 267 -7.15 8.63 19.73
C ASN A 267 -6.36 9.77 19.04
N TYR A 268 -6.43 9.88 17.71
CA TYR A 268 -5.64 10.85 16.94
C TYR A 268 -6.48 11.60 15.92
N GLY A 269 -6.11 12.83 15.66
CA GLY A 269 -6.72 13.71 14.66
C GLY A 269 -6.10 15.10 14.69
N TYR A 270 -6.25 15.83 13.60
CA TYR A 270 -5.86 17.24 13.60
C TYR A 270 -6.90 18.08 14.33
N LYS A 271 -6.43 18.91 15.26
CA LYS A 271 -7.23 19.92 15.96
C LYS A 271 -6.67 21.29 15.66
N ASN A 272 -7.52 22.20 15.18
CA ASN A 272 -7.15 23.62 15.11
C ASN A 272 -6.91 24.15 16.51
N ILE A 273 -5.67 24.53 16.80
CA ILE A 273 -5.28 25.15 18.08
C ILE A 273 -5.63 26.65 18.05
N ILE A 274 -5.59 27.25 16.84
CA ILE A 274 -5.90 28.66 16.60
C ILE A 274 -6.98 28.70 15.52
N ASN A 275 -8.13 29.27 15.82
CA ASN A 275 -9.18 29.54 14.84
C ASN A 275 -9.02 30.98 14.33
N ASP A 276 -9.54 31.28 13.14
CA ASP A 276 -9.48 32.63 12.53
C ASP A 276 -10.03 33.74 13.44
N ASP A 277 -10.95 33.42 14.35
CA ASP A 277 -11.54 34.30 15.34
C ASP A 277 -10.74 34.40 16.66
N THR A 278 -9.61 33.68 16.77
CA THR A 278 -8.81 33.69 18.00
C THR A 278 -7.86 34.88 18.01
N PHE A 279 -8.19 35.91 18.76
CA PHE A 279 -7.28 37.03 19.03
C PHE A 279 -6.06 36.51 19.79
N ILE A 280 -4.88 36.56 19.17
CA ILE A 280 -3.64 36.05 19.77
C ILE A 280 -2.91 37.18 20.51
N LYS A 281 -2.66 38.29 19.86
CA LYS A 281 -2.06 39.52 20.41
C LYS A 281 -1.87 40.55 19.30
N GLU A 282 -2.17 41.83 19.56
CA GLU A 282 -1.65 42.91 18.73
C GLU A 282 -0.17 43.17 19.09
N ILE A 283 0.68 43.13 18.08
CA ILE A 283 2.06 43.55 18.19
C ILE A 283 2.15 44.95 17.58
N PRO A 284 2.39 45.99 18.36
CA PRO A 284 2.60 47.33 17.80
C PRO A 284 3.84 47.30 16.93
N VAL A 285 3.68 47.58 15.63
CA VAL A 285 4.79 47.76 14.70
C VAL A 285 5.16 49.23 14.75
N ASP A 286 6.28 49.54 15.38
CA ASP A 286 6.85 50.90 15.38
C ASP A 286 7.53 51.13 14.04
N PHE A 287 6.89 51.91 13.17
CA PHE A 287 7.55 52.37 11.94
C PHE A 287 8.54 53.44 12.35
N SER A 288 9.82 53.07 12.40
CA SER A 288 10.87 54.09 12.51
C SER A 288 10.73 55.04 11.31
N LYS A 289 10.38 56.29 11.59
CA LYS A 289 10.49 57.34 10.59
C LYS A 289 11.96 57.52 10.25
N GLU A 290 12.31 57.35 8.97
CA GLU A 290 13.54 57.89 8.42
C GLU A 290 13.54 59.44 8.54
#